data_026ad0de4ed18427db5b7dfab32592e0
#
_entry.id   026ad0de4ed18427db5b7dfab32592e0
#
_cell.length_a   1.000
_cell.length_b   1.000
_cell.length_c   1.000
_cell.angle_alpha   90.00
_cell.angle_beta   90.00
_cell.angle_gamma   90.00
#
_symmetry.space_group_name_H-M   'P 1'
#
loop_
_entity.id
_entity.type
_entity.pdbx_description
1 polymer ?
#
loop_
_entity_poly.entity_id
_entity_poly.type
_entity_poly.pdbx_seq_one_letter_code
_entity_poly.pdbx_strand_id
1 'polypeptide(L)'
;VVPSYRQHFFFRYGSKNNDFLGIKGREKEGKWFASANNQNKFLDPRERGNTLNYLKVCLLLTRAVRRMHAAGLCHSDLSYKNVLIDPELGHACIIDVDGLVVPGKYPPDVVGTPDFIAPEVVTTSHLPKDDAKRVLPSIATDRHALSVLIYMYLLFRHPLRGGKIHDMDDEVRDESL
;
A
#
# COMPACT_ATOMS: atom_id res chain seq x y z
N VAL A 1 19.93 7.04 12.05
CA VAL A 1 19.95 5.57 11.93
C VAL A 1 18.53 5.09 12.08
N VAL A 2 17.98 4.51 11.01
CA VAL A 2 16.65 3.90 11.04
C VAL A 2 16.80 2.48 11.57
N PRO A 3 15.95 2.01 12.52
CA PRO A 3 15.99 0.63 12.97
C PRO A 3 15.77 -0.33 11.80
N SER A 4 16.54 -1.41 11.75
CA SER A 4 16.33 -2.49 10.77
C SER A 4 14.95 -3.13 10.96
N TYR A 5 14.30 -3.49 9.85
CA TYR A 5 13.04 -4.23 9.91
C TYR A 5 13.20 -5.57 10.62
N ARG A 6 12.15 -6.01 11.30
CA ARG A 6 12.14 -7.33 11.91
C ARG A 6 12.14 -8.41 10.81
N GLN A 7 12.84 -9.52 11.07
CA GLN A 7 13.01 -10.61 10.08
C GLN A 7 11.71 -11.19 9.51
N HIS A 8 10.60 -11.12 10.25
CA HIS A 8 9.31 -11.64 9.78
C HIS A 8 8.71 -10.84 8.60
N PHE A 9 9.21 -9.63 8.32
CA PHE A 9 8.85 -8.88 7.11
C PHE A 9 9.62 -9.31 5.85
N PHE A 10 10.41 -10.37 5.94
CA PHE A 10 11.06 -10.99 4.78
C PHE A 10 10.46 -12.36 4.50
N PHE A 11 10.32 -12.68 3.22
CA PHE A 11 9.80 -13.99 2.81
C PHE A 11 10.69 -15.13 3.34
N ARG A 12 10.09 -16.01 4.11
CA ARG A 12 10.77 -17.20 4.65
C ARG A 12 10.76 -18.35 3.67
N TYR A 13 9.65 -18.53 2.98
CA TYR A 13 9.41 -19.64 2.04
C TYR A 13 9.39 -19.16 0.60
N GLY A 14 9.07 -17.88 0.37
CA GLY A 14 9.07 -17.24 -0.93
C GLY A 14 7.88 -17.61 -1.81
N SER A 15 8.14 -17.89 -3.07
CA SER A 15 7.13 -18.31 -4.04
C SER A 15 6.96 -19.82 -4.09
N LYS A 16 5.89 -20.29 -4.77
CA LYS A 16 5.63 -21.71 -5.04
C LYS A 16 6.80 -22.37 -5.76
N ASN A 17 6.73 -23.70 -5.90
CA ASN A 17 7.66 -24.51 -6.65
C ASN A 17 9.13 -24.23 -6.30
N ASN A 18 9.42 -24.29 -4.99
CA ASN A 18 10.79 -24.07 -4.48
C ASN A 18 11.32 -22.67 -4.77
N ASP A 19 10.45 -21.65 -4.62
CA ASP A 19 10.78 -20.24 -4.83
C ASP A 19 11.20 -19.92 -6.26
N PHE A 20 10.39 -20.34 -7.24
CA PHE A 20 10.68 -20.13 -8.65
C PHE A 20 10.84 -18.65 -9.07
N LEU A 21 10.26 -17.70 -8.30
CA LEU A 21 10.44 -16.26 -8.52
C LEU A 21 11.68 -15.67 -7.82
N GLY A 22 12.38 -16.44 -6.98
CA GLY A 22 13.55 -15.96 -6.25
C GLY A 22 13.23 -14.81 -5.26
N ILE A 23 12.06 -14.85 -4.61
CA ILE A 23 11.64 -13.81 -3.67
C ILE A 23 11.95 -14.13 -2.20
N LYS A 24 12.41 -15.34 -1.89
CA LYS A 24 12.85 -15.70 -0.55
C LYS A 24 13.93 -14.74 -0.06
N GLY A 25 13.77 -14.22 1.16
CA GLY A 25 14.67 -13.21 1.72
C GLY A 25 14.41 -11.78 1.22
N ARG A 26 13.45 -11.56 0.30
CA ARG A 26 12.99 -10.22 -0.08
C ARG A 26 11.89 -9.73 0.85
N GLU A 27 11.64 -8.44 0.84
CA GLU A 27 10.62 -7.79 1.69
C GLU A 27 9.20 -8.20 1.30
N LYS A 28 8.37 -8.42 2.31
CA LYS A 28 6.94 -8.71 2.17
C LYS A 28 6.15 -7.43 1.90
N GLU A 29 6.39 -6.79 0.75
CA GLU A 29 5.60 -5.64 0.33
C GLU A 29 4.13 -5.99 0.22
N GLY A 30 3.27 -5.06 0.61
CA GLY A 30 1.82 -5.25 0.65
C GLY A 30 1.20 -5.64 -0.69
N LYS A 31 1.82 -5.27 -1.81
CA LYS A 31 1.36 -5.62 -3.16
C LYS A 31 1.20 -7.13 -3.39
N TRP A 32 2.05 -7.95 -2.79
CA TRP A 32 1.99 -9.40 -2.91
C TRP A 32 0.71 -10.00 -2.33
N PHE A 33 0.10 -9.32 -1.37
CA PHE A 33 -1.02 -9.81 -0.57
C PHE A 33 -2.34 -9.12 -0.87
N ALA A 34 -2.33 -8.12 -1.77
CA ALA A 34 -3.50 -7.31 -2.11
C ALA A 34 -4.45 -7.98 -3.12
N SER A 35 -4.05 -9.12 -3.73
CA SER A 35 -4.81 -9.84 -4.75
C SER A 35 -4.86 -11.33 -4.44
N ALA A 36 -6.08 -11.92 -4.45
CA ALA A 36 -6.26 -13.37 -4.30
C ALA A 36 -5.57 -14.14 -5.44
N ASN A 37 -5.65 -13.62 -6.66
CA ASN A 37 -5.04 -14.24 -7.83
C ASN A 37 -3.51 -14.30 -7.67
N ASN A 38 -2.87 -13.19 -7.31
CA ASN A 38 -1.42 -13.14 -7.12
C ASN A 38 -0.96 -14.06 -5.98
N GLN A 39 -1.65 -14.06 -4.85
CA GLN A 39 -1.36 -14.98 -3.76
C GLN A 39 -1.46 -16.45 -4.21
N ASN A 40 -2.55 -16.80 -4.92
CA ASN A 40 -2.79 -18.17 -5.36
C ASN A 40 -1.86 -18.60 -6.48
N LYS A 41 -1.48 -17.72 -7.39
CA LYS A 41 -0.62 -18.02 -8.53
C LYS A 41 0.85 -18.12 -8.10
N PHE A 42 1.32 -17.26 -7.22
CA PHE A 42 2.74 -17.05 -6.97
C PHE A 42 3.22 -17.44 -5.57
N LEU A 43 2.50 -17.11 -4.50
CA LEU A 43 3.03 -17.25 -3.15
C LEU A 43 2.95 -18.69 -2.61
N ASP A 44 3.97 -19.09 -1.86
CA ASP A 44 3.92 -20.30 -1.06
C ASP A 44 2.71 -20.21 -0.09
N PRO A 45 1.90 -21.26 0.08
CA PRO A 45 0.76 -21.24 0.98
C PRO A 45 1.08 -20.81 2.42
N ARG A 46 2.29 -21.10 2.90
CA ARG A 46 2.74 -20.76 4.25
C ARG A 46 2.95 -19.25 4.46
N GLU A 47 3.12 -18.48 3.38
CA GLU A 47 3.28 -17.02 3.44
C GLU A 47 1.96 -16.25 3.47
N ARG A 48 0.81 -16.89 3.21
CA ARG A 48 -0.46 -16.20 2.91
C ARG A 48 -1.25 -15.75 4.13
N GLY A 49 -1.01 -16.35 5.29
CA GLY A 49 -1.72 -16.04 6.52
C GLY A 49 -3.21 -16.47 6.53
N ASN A 50 -4.00 -15.84 7.38
CA ASN A 50 -5.42 -16.11 7.55
C ASN A 50 -6.23 -14.81 7.78
N THR A 51 -7.55 -14.89 7.69
CA THR A 51 -8.47 -13.74 7.81
C THR A 51 -8.26 -12.93 9.10
N LEU A 52 -8.08 -13.59 10.24
CA LEU A 52 -7.87 -12.91 11.52
C LEU A 52 -6.58 -12.07 11.50
N ASN A 53 -5.53 -12.59 10.89
CA ASN A 53 -4.27 -11.87 10.78
C ASN A 53 -4.36 -10.69 9.80
N TYR A 54 -5.14 -10.80 8.71
CA TYR A 54 -5.43 -9.65 7.86
C TYR A 54 -6.22 -8.56 8.59
N LEU A 55 -7.16 -8.91 9.46
CA LEU A 55 -7.82 -7.93 10.35
C LEU A 55 -6.82 -7.24 11.28
N LYS A 56 -5.85 -7.99 11.84
CA LYS A 56 -4.77 -7.40 12.66
C LYS A 56 -3.89 -6.46 11.84
N VAL A 57 -3.50 -6.85 10.61
CA VAL A 57 -2.75 -6.00 9.67
C VAL A 57 -3.49 -4.68 9.45
N CYS A 58 -4.78 -4.71 9.11
CA CYS A 58 -5.61 -3.52 8.90
C CYS A 58 -5.67 -2.64 10.17
N LEU A 59 -5.84 -3.25 11.35
CA LEU A 59 -5.84 -2.53 12.62
C LEU A 59 -4.50 -1.83 12.88
N LEU A 60 -3.37 -2.51 12.64
CA LEU A 60 -2.05 -1.93 12.87
C LEU A 60 -1.74 -0.80 11.90
N LEU A 61 -2.08 -0.93 10.61
CA LEU A 61 -1.96 0.16 9.62
C LEU A 61 -2.80 1.36 10.02
N THR A 62 -4.07 1.15 10.41
CA THR A 62 -4.95 2.22 10.88
C THR A 62 -4.36 2.95 12.10
N ARG A 63 -3.79 2.21 13.05
CA ARG A 63 -3.15 2.79 14.25
C ARG A 63 -1.89 3.57 13.90
N ALA A 64 -1.08 3.08 12.96
CA ALA A 64 0.13 3.76 12.50
C ALA A 64 -0.22 5.08 11.80
N VAL A 65 -1.15 5.06 10.83
CA VAL A 65 -1.63 6.26 10.13
C VAL A 65 -2.25 7.25 11.11
N ARG A 66 -3.08 6.79 12.05
CA ARG A 66 -3.66 7.67 13.08
C ARG A 66 -2.59 8.38 13.91
N ARG A 67 -1.51 7.68 14.31
CA ARG A 67 -0.40 8.29 15.07
C ARG A 67 0.31 9.34 14.26
N MET A 68 0.57 9.08 12.99
CA MET A 68 1.18 10.01 12.05
C MET A 68 0.31 11.27 11.90
N HIS A 69 -0.99 11.11 11.67
CA HIS A 69 -1.94 12.22 11.57
C HIS A 69 -2.07 13.02 12.88
N ALA A 70 -2.01 12.36 14.04
CA ALA A 70 -2.02 13.05 15.33
C ALA A 70 -0.77 13.91 15.57
N ALA A 71 0.34 13.58 14.90
CA ALA A 71 1.55 14.40 14.88
C ALA A 71 1.51 15.53 13.82
N GLY A 72 0.40 15.68 13.10
CA GLY A 72 0.25 16.69 12.05
C GLY A 72 0.94 16.33 10.74
N LEU A 73 1.29 15.06 10.53
CA LEU A 73 1.97 14.55 9.35
C LEU A 73 1.03 13.74 8.48
N CYS A 74 1.24 13.71 7.17
CA CYS A 74 0.64 12.74 6.26
C CYS A 74 1.71 12.10 5.36
N HIS A 75 1.40 10.91 4.83
CA HIS A 75 2.35 10.12 4.03
C HIS A 75 2.46 10.63 2.60
N SER A 76 1.40 11.19 2.06
CA SER A 76 1.26 11.63 0.66
C SER A 76 1.30 10.53 -0.40
N ASP A 77 1.99 9.43 -0.18
CA ASP A 77 2.08 8.26 -1.09
C ASP A 77 1.81 6.95 -0.32
N LEU A 78 0.72 6.90 0.43
CA LEU A 78 0.32 5.67 1.12
C LEU A 78 -0.24 4.67 0.11
N SER A 79 0.47 3.57 -0.12
CA SER A 79 0.10 2.54 -1.10
C SER A 79 0.56 1.16 -0.64
N TYR A 80 0.16 0.10 -1.35
CA TYR A 80 0.63 -1.25 -1.06
C TYR A 80 2.15 -1.45 -1.30
N LYS A 81 2.81 -0.52 -2.00
CA LYS A 81 4.28 -0.54 -2.19
C LYS A 81 5.01 0.00 -0.96
N ASN A 82 4.37 0.92 -0.24
CA ASN A 82 4.94 1.63 0.91
C ASN A 82 4.49 1.05 2.26
N VAL A 83 4.03 -0.20 2.26
CA VAL A 83 3.75 -0.97 3.48
C VAL A 83 4.37 -2.36 3.39
N LEU A 84 4.93 -2.83 4.49
CA LEU A 84 5.32 -4.23 4.68
C LEU A 84 4.27 -4.90 5.54
N ILE A 85 3.88 -6.12 5.17
CA ILE A 85 2.95 -6.89 5.96
C ILE A 85 3.46 -8.32 6.19
N ASP A 86 3.13 -8.87 7.34
CA ASP A 86 3.34 -10.28 7.64
C ASP A 86 2.00 -10.92 7.99
N PRO A 87 1.31 -11.54 7.01
CA PRO A 87 0.02 -12.16 7.24
C PRO A 87 0.09 -13.42 8.12
N GLU A 88 1.26 -14.03 8.29
CA GLU A 88 1.44 -15.19 9.18
C GLU A 88 1.26 -14.78 10.65
N LEU A 89 1.81 -13.64 11.05
CA LEU A 89 1.72 -13.12 12.43
C LEU A 89 0.68 -11.99 12.59
N GLY A 90 0.20 -11.42 11.49
CA GLY A 90 -0.71 -10.27 11.48
C GLY A 90 0.00 -8.97 11.84
N HIS A 91 1.22 -8.76 11.36
CA HIS A 91 1.99 -7.55 11.57
C HIS A 91 2.00 -6.66 10.32
N ALA A 92 2.17 -5.34 10.55
CA ALA A 92 2.30 -4.36 9.48
C ALA A 92 3.27 -3.24 9.86
N CYS A 93 3.93 -2.67 8.86
CA CYS A 93 4.83 -1.54 9.00
C CYS A 93 4.66 -0.61 7.80
N ILE A 94 4.54 0.71 8.03
CA ILE A 94 4.62 1.72 6.98
C ILE A 94 6.10 2.02 6.75
N ILE A 95 6.51 2.09 5.49
CA ILE A 95 7.87 2.38 5.06
C ILE A 95 7.87 3.59 4.11
N ASP A 96 9.06 4.00 3.65
CA ASP A 96 9.23 5.14 2.75
C ASP A 96 8.68 6.44 3.33
N VAL A 97 9.09 6.72 4.56
CA VAL A 97 8.64 7.89 5.33
C VAL A 97 9.40 9.18 5.01
N ASP A 98 10.32 9.14 4.06
CA ASP A 98 11.14 10.30 3.65
C ASP A 98 10.29 11.38 2.97
N GLY A 99 9.16 10.97 2.36
CA GLY A 99 8.17 11.84 1.73
C GLY A 99 7.07 12.37 2.65
N LEU A 100 7.21 12.25 3.98
CA LEU A 100 6.22 12.79 4.91
C LEU A 100 6.05 14.31 4.74
N VAL A 101 4.82 14.76 4.73
CA VAL A 101 4.47 16.17 4.54
C VAL A 101 3.71 16.73 5.75
N VAL A 102 3.89 18.03 5.96
CA VAL A 102 3.07 18.83 6.88
C VAL A 102 2.08 19.61 6.03
N PRO A 103 0.78 19.23 6.03
CA PRO A 103 -0.22 19.88 5.20
C PRO A 103 -0.22 21.40 5.36
N GLY A 104 -0.21 22.13 4.26
CA GLY A 104 -0.20 23.61 4.24
C GLY A 104 1.16 24.27 4.53
N LYS A 105 2.21 23.51 4.90
CA LYS A 105 3.55 24.05 5.14
C LYS A 105 4.59 23.53 4.16
N TYR A 106 4.60 22.21 3.96
CA TYR A 106 5.54 21.53 3.09
C TYR A 106 4.75 20.66 2.12
N PRO A 107 4.42 21.18 0.92
CA PRO A 107 3.72 20.39 -0.09
C PRO A 107 4.63 19.25 -0.60
N PRO A 108 4.05 18.09 -0.94
CA PRO A 108 4.81 16.97 -1.46
C PRO A 108 5.32 17.25 -2.88
N ASP A 109 6.48 16.68 -3.20
CA ASP A 109 6.99 16.67 -4.58
C ASP A 109 6.28 15.64 -5.46
N VAL A 110 5.78 14.57 -4.85
CA VAL A 110 5.11 13.43 -5.50
C VAL A 110 3.62 13.45 -5.18
N VAL A 111 2.78 13.17 -6.19
CA VAL A 111 1.31 13.18 -6.05
C VAL A 111 0.79 11.87 -5.46
N GLY A 112 1.59 10.80 -5.47
CA GLY A 112 1.27 9.48 -4.95
C GLY A 112 1.24 8.38 -6.02
N THR A 113 0.99 7.16 -5.59
CA THR A 113 0.86 5.98 -6.46
C THR A 113 -0.53 5.95 -7.11
N PRO A 114 -0.66 5.80 -8.44
CA PRO A 114 -1.95 5.58 -9.10
C PRO A 114 -2.79 4.54 -8.35
N ASP A 115 -4.11 4.61 -8.43
CA ASP A 115 -5.08 3.79 -7.68
C ASP A 115 -5.26 4.16 -6.20
N PHE A 116 -4.27 4.77 -5.56
CA PHE A 116 -4.33 5.19 -4.15
C PHE A 116 -4.55 6.70 -4.00
N ILE A 117 -4.36 7.45 -5.09
CA ILE A 117 -4.56 8.90 -5.10
C ILE A 117 -6.05 9.21 -4.94
N ALA A 118 -6.38 10.10 -4.02
CA ALA A 118 -7.76 10.53 -3.82
C ALA A 118 -8.29 11.27 -5.07
N PRO A 119 -9.56 11.04 -5.47
CA PRO A 119 -10.13 11.61 -6.71
C PRO A 119 -9.99 13.13 -6.83
N GLU A 120 -10.12 13.85 -5.73
CA GLU A 120 -9.98 15.30 -5.67
C GLU A 120 -8.55 15.77 -6.01
N VAL A 121 -7.54 14.99 -5.70
CA VAL A 121 -6.15 15.25 -6.08
C VAL A 121 -5.95 15.01 -7.57
N VAL A 122 -6.47 13.89 -8.09
CA VAL A 122 -6.39 13.53 -9.51
C VAL A 122 -7.06 14.59 -10.38
N THR A 123 -8.29 15.01 -10.03
CA THR A 123 -9.08 15.97 -10.82
C THR A 123 -8.45 17.35 -10.91
N THR A 124 -7.61 17.72 -9.95
CA THR A 124 -6.94 19.02 -9.90
C THR A 124 -5.45 18.95 -10.22
N SER A 125 -4.90 17.78 -10.53
CA SER A 125 -3.46 17.57 -10.77
C SER A 125 -2.92 18.33 -11.99
N HIS A 126 -3.79 18.65 -12.95
CA HIS A 126 -3.47 19.44 -14.16
C HIS A 126 -3.23 20.93 -13.88
N LEU A 127 -3.65 21.44 -12.71
CA LEU A 127 -3.44 22.82 -12.31
C LEU A 127 -1.99 23.08 -11.89
N PRO A 128 -1.47 24.31 -12.02
CA PRO A 128 -0.17 24.71 -11.50
C PRO A 128 -0.01 24.40 -10.00
N LYS A 129 1.23 24.14 -9.53
CA LYS A 129 1.49 23.78 -8.13
C LYS A 129 1.06 24.84 -7.12
N ASP A 130 1.08 26.11 -7.54
CA ASP A 130 0.72 27.31 -6.78
C ASP A 130 -0.74 27.75 -6.96
N ASP A 131 -1.52 27.05 -7.78
CA ASP A 131 -2.95 27.36 -7.96
C ASP A 131 -3.72 27.00 -6.67
N ALA A 132 -4.45 27.99 -6.13
CA ALA A 132 -5.24 27.82 -4.91
C ALA A 132 -6.36 26.76 -5.01
N LYS A 133 -6.75 26.36 -6.23
CA LYS A 133 -7.74 25.30 -6.48
C LYS A 133 -7.12 23.91 -6.55
N ARG A 134 -5.80 23.82 -6.63
CA ARG A 134 -5.12 22.53 -6.69
C ARG A 134 -5.17 21.87 -5.32
N VAL A 135 -5.77 20.68 -5.27
CA VAL A 135 -5.81 19.86 -4.05
C VAL A 135 -4.49 19.10 -3.92
N LEU A 136 -3.81 19.31 -2.80
CA LEU A 136 -2.56 18.64 -2.45
C LEU A 136 -2.83 17.47 -1.48
N PRO A 137 -1.95 16.47 -1.45
CA PRO A 137 -2.00 15.42 -0.45
C PRO A 137 -2.10 15.95 0.98
N SER A 138 -2.94 15.31 1.77
CA SER A 138 -3.35 15.74 3.10
C SER A 138 -3.73 14.53 3.97
N ILE A 139 -4.08 14.79 5.22
CA ILE A 139 -4.65 13.78 6.11
C ILE A 139 -5.92 13.14 5.52
N ALA A 140 -6.73 13.90 4.78
CA ALA A 140 -7.94 13.36 4.14
C ALA A 140 -7.59 12.39 3.00
N THR A 141 -6.61 12.74 2.18
CA THR A 141 -6.18 11.89 1.06
C THR A 141 -5.49 10.60 1.54
N ASP A 142 -4.71 10.65 2.63
CA ASP A 142 -4.17 9.45 3.28
C ASP A 142 -5.29 8.51 3.79
N ARG A 143 -6.40 9.07 4.29
CA ARG A 143 -7.55 8.25 4.72
C ARG A 143 -8.21 7.55 3.54
N HIS A 144 -8.28 8.19 2.37
CA HIS A 144 -8.73 7.54 1.14
C HIS A 144 -7.81 6.35 0.80
N ALA A 145 -6.50 6.57 0.71
CA ALA A 145 -5.51 5.53 0.42
C ALA A 145 -5.55 4.38 1.43
N LEU A 146 -5.66 4.69 2.74
CA LEU A 146 -5.82 3.69 3.79
C LEU A 146 -7.10 2.86 3.61
N SER A 147 -8.21 3.49 3.21
CA SER A 147 -9.49 2.78 2.97
C SER A 147 -9.36 1.80 1.80
N VAL A 148 -8.67 2.19 0.73
CA VAL A 148 -8.34 1.32 -0.40
C VAL A 148 -7.49 0.12 0.07
N LEU A 149 -6.42 0.37 0.85
CA LEU A 149 -5.57 -0.69 1.40
C LEU A 149 -6.35 -1.69 2.26
N ILE A 150 -7.18 -1.18 3.18
CA ILE A 150 -8.01 -2.04 4.05
C ILE A 150 -8.95 -2.90 3.20
N TYR A 151 -9.61 -2.31 2.21
CA TYR A 151 -10.48 -3.05 1.30
C TYR A 151 -9.70 -4.16 0.57
N MET A 152 -8.51 -3.82 0.04
CA MET A 152 -7.70 -4.78 -0.71
C MET A 152 -7.21 -5.94 0.18
N TYR A 153 -6.82 -5.68 1.44
CA TYR A 153 -6.37 -6.74 2.34
C TYR A 153 -7.49 -7.61 2.90
N LEU A 154 -8.72 -7.10 2.97
CA LEU A 154 -9.87 -7.88 3.43
C LEU A 154 -10.57 -8.64 2.30
N LEU A 155 -10.63 -8.04 1.10
CA LEU A 155 -11.40 -8.58 -0.03
C LEU A 155 -10.52 -9.02 -1.22
N PHE A 156 -9.20 -8.83 -1.12
CA PHE A 156 -8.18 -9.26 -2.09
C PHE A 156 -8.43 -8.78 -3.52
N ARG A 157 -9.00 -7.56 -3.65
CA ARG A 157 -9.24 -6.87 -4.93
C ARG A 157 -9.32 -5.37 -4.71
N HIS A 158 -9.04 -4.60 -5.76
CA HIS A 158 -9.15 -3.15 -5.70
C HIS A 158 -10.62 -2.70 -5.72
N PRO A 159 -11.05 -1.75 -4.83
CA PRO A 159 -12.46 -1.34 -4.73
C PRO A 159 -12.98 -0.61 -5.96
N LEU A 160 -12.11 0.14 -6.65
CA LEU A 160 -12.49 1.02 -7.75
C LEU A 160 -12.17 0.45 -9.14
N ARG A 161 -11.57 -0.75 -9.23
CA ARG A 161 -11.29 -1.44 -10.49
C ARG A 161 -12.41 -2.42 -10.83
N GLY A 162 -12.91 -2.36 -12.07
CA GLY A 162 -13.90 -3.30 -12.59
C GLY A 162 -13.30 -4.68 -12.91
N GLY A 163 -14.18 -5.67 -13.14
CA GLY A 163 -13.78 -7.06 -13.43
C GLY A 163 -12.81 -7.19 -14.60
N LYS A 164 -13.00 -6.44 -15.68
CA LYS A 164 -12.11 -6.47 -16.85
C LYS A 164 -10.66 -6.14 -16.53
N ILE A 165 -10.40 -5.20 -15.61
CA ILE A 165 -9.04 -4.81 -15.20
C ILE A 165 -8.45 -5.84 -14.25
N HIS A 166 -9.27 -6.49 -13.41
CA HIS A 166 -8.79 -7.53 -12.50
C HIS A 166 -8.33 -8.81 -13.21
N ASP A 167 -8.82 -9.06 -14.43
CA ASP A 167 -8.47 -10.24 -15.23
C ASP A 167 -7.21 -10.01 -16.09
N MET A 168 -6.68 -8.78 -16.16
CA MET A 168 -5.46 -8.47 -16.89
C MET A 168 -4.22 -8.87 -16.09
N ASP A 169 -3.16 -9.27 -16.78
CA ASP A 169 -1.84 -9.47 -16.17
C ASP A 169 -1.32 -8.15 -15.59
N ASP A 170 -0.57 -8.24 -14.49
CA ASP A 170 -0.12 -7.05 -13.75
C ASP A 170 0.74 -6.09 -14.61
N GLU A 171 1.56 -6.62 -15.54
CA GLU A 171 2.35 -5.80 -16.48
C GLU A 171 1.46 -5.01 -17.44
N VAL A 172 0.47 -5.66 -18.06
CA VAL A 172 -0.48 -5.01 -18.97
C VAL A 172 -1.36 -4.01 -18.24
N ARG A 173 -1.65 -4.27 -16.98
CA ARG A 173 -2.44 -3.38 -16.13
C ARG A 173 -1.70 -2.09 -15.77
N ASP A 174 -0.39 -2.18 -15.50
CA ASP A 174 0.45 -1.01 -15.18
C ASP A 174 0.68 -0.13 -16.42
N GLU A 175 0.69 -0.69 -17.63
CA GLU A 175 0.80 0.06 -18.88
C GLU A 175 -0.51 0.73 -19.33
N SER A 176 -1.67 0.27 -18.82
CA SER A 176 -3.00 0.78 -19.20
C SER A 176 -3.51 1.92 -18.30
N LEU A 177 -2.72 2.36 -17.33
CA LEU A 177 -2.99 3.44 -16.38
C LEU A 177 -2.13 4.67 -16.66
#